data_3bed898f6169e2582f76e08d339e66af
#
_entry.id   3bed898f6169e2582f76e08d339e66af
#
_cell.length_a   1.000
_cell.length_b   1.000
_cell.length_c   1.000
_cell.angle_alpha   90.00
_cell.angle_beta   90.00
_cell.angle_gamma   90.00
#
_symmetry.space_group_name_H-M   'P 1'
#
loop_
_entity.id
_entity.type
_entity.pdbx_description
1 polymer ?
#
loop_
_entity_poly.entity_id
_entity_poly.type
_entity_poly.pdbx_seq_one_letter_code
_entity_poly.pdbx_strand_id
1 'polypeptide(L)'
;MDNDDYTAKMTELIELLRVIGNDTQQCEVKECKRRISSTITETLSAFSNGNGGYIILGLSEKAGFTPVEGFDARAMQEALSQACEKLTPVVRPVIVTCPFEGANLVFAVIDEMLPREKPCFVSSVGPHDGSYIRTGDGDRKMTSYEVDRLLDEQRQPEHDIAVVPEATLDDLNPTLVHALLECERDRHPHVFAERSDMDMMLDLRILRRMPTGHPADDTVKHAADCDPAGIASREDDTDIGADTDTDEETRIASVPRPTLAGLLAVGRYPQKFFPRLNVTIAV
;
A
#
# COMPACT_ATOMS: atom_id res chain seq x y z
N MET A 1 -3.98 1.74 -27.52
CA MET A 1 -5.31 2.12 -28.05
C MET A 1 -5.15 3.45 -28.74
N ASP A 2 -5.73 3.61 -29.92
CA ASP A 2 -5.81 4.91 -30.58
C ASP A 2 -7.06 5.70 -30.14
N ASN A 3 -7.27 6.91 -30.67
CA ASN A 3 -8.38 7.75 -30.23
C ASN A 3 -9.75 7.18 -30.65
N ASP A 4 -9.77 6.42 -31.73
CA ASP A 4 -10.99 5.79 -32.24
C ASP A 4 -11.41 4.62 -31.33
N ASP A 5 -10.44 3.87 -30.79
CA ASP A 5 -10.68 2.79 -29.82
C ASP A 5 -11.31 3.35 -28.52
N TYR A 6 -10.80 4.49 -28.00
CA TYR A 6 -11.39 5.14 -26.82
C TYR A 6 -12.80 5.64 -27.08
N THR A 7 -13.05 6.20 -28.27
CA THR A 7 -14.40 6.67 -28.66
C THR A 7 -15.37 5.51 -28.74
N ALA A 8 -14.97 4.39 -29.36
CA ALA A 8 -15.79 3.18 -29.42
C ALA A 8 -16.10 2.63 -28.03
N LYS A 9 -15.09 2.55 -27.15
CA LYS A 9 -15.27 2.07 -25.77
C LYS A 9 -16.17 2.95 -24.96
N MET A 10 -16.01 4.28 -25.05
CA MET A 10 -16.88 5.24 -24.38
C MET A 10 -18.33 5.08 -24.85
N THR A 11 -18.56 4.95 -26.16
CA THR A 11 -19.89 4.76 -26.74
C THR A 11 -20.56 3.49 -26.23
N GLU A 12 -19.84 2.36 -26.22
CA GLU A 12 -20.31 1.09 -25.66
C GLU A 12 -20.76 1.25 -24.21
N LEU A 13 -19.95 1.94 -23.39
CA LEU A 13 -20.28 2.19 -21.98
C LEU A 13 -21.53 3.05 -21.82
N ILE A 14 -21.68 4.13 -22.62
CA ILE A 14 -22.86 4.99 -22.57
C ILE A 14 -24.12 4.22 -22.95
N GLU A 15 -24.06 3.38 -23.98
CA GLU A 15 -25.20 2.52 -24.36
C GLU A 15 -25.58 1.56 -23.23
N LEU A 16 -24.61 0.96 -22.58
CA LEU A 16 -24.82 0.09 -21.42
C LEU A 16 -25.49 0.85 -20.26
N LEU A 17 -24.98 2.05 -19.93
CA LEU A 17 -25.53 2.90 -18.87
C LEU A 17 -26.98 3.33 -19.17
N ARG A 18 -27.30 3.62 -20.44
CA ARG A 18 -28.67 3.90 -20.89
C ARG A 18 -29.63 2.74 -20.68
N VAL A 19 -29.16 1.50 -20.80
CA VAL A 19 -29.96 0.29 -20.56
C VAL A 19 -30.13 0.06 -19.06
N ILE A 20 -29.09 0.26 -18.25
CA ILE A 20 -29.09 0.04 -16.80
C ILE A 20 -29.85 1.18 -16.09
N GLY A 21 -29.69 2.42 -16.53
CA GLY A 21 -30.35 3.60 -15.98
C GLY A 21 -29.59 4.33 -14.87
N ASN A 22 -28.38 3.85 -14.50
CA ASN A 22 -27.50 4.48 -13.50
C ASN A 22 -26.05 4.08 -13.72
N ASP A 23 -25.14 4.74 -12.99
CA ASP A 23 -23.72 4.43 -12.94
C ASP A 23 -23.47 2.99 -12.53
N THR A 24 -22.30 2.48 -12.84
CA THR A 24 -21.87 1.11 -12.49
C THR A 24 -20.63 1.13 -11.62
N GLN A 25 -20.27 -0.04 -11.09
CA GLN A 25 -19.04 -0.19 -10.33
C GLN A 25 -17.78 0.17 -11.14
N GLN A 26 -17.85 0.07 -12.48
CA GLN A 26 -16.70 0.32 -13.36
C GLN A 26 -16.77 1.64 -14.11
N CYS A 27 -17.90 2.34 -14.09
CA CYS A 27 -18.06 3.58 -14.86
C CYS A 27 -18.85 4.60 -14.06
N GLU A 28 -18.27 5.78 -13.94
CA GLU A 28 -18.84 6.96 -13.30
C GLU A 28 -19.14 8.02 -14.36
N VAL A 29 -20.34 8.62 -14.28
CA VAL A 29 -20.72 9.76 -15.13
C VAL A 29 -20.88 10.99 -14.26
N LYS A 30 -20.30 12.09 -14.69
CA LYS A 30 -20.44 13.39 -14.00
C LYS A 30 -21.05 14.42 -14.91
N GLU A 31 -22.22 14.92 -14.49
CA GLU A 31 -22.81 16.10 -15.09
C GLU A 31 -22.03 17.34 -14.65
N CYS A 32 -21.24 17.91 -15.56
CA CYS A 32 -20.49 19.14 -15.30
C CYS A 32 -20.51 20.02 -16.55
N LYS A 33 -20.52 21.34 -16.36
CA LYS A 33 -20.45 22.30 -17.48
C LYS A 33 -19.06 22.94 -17.56
N ARG A 34 -18.64 23.60 -16.47
CA ARG A 34 -17.39 24.34 -16.37
C ARG A 34 -16.62 24.09 -15.09
N ARG A 35 -17.16 23.29 -14.20
CA ARG A 35 -16.52 22.91 -12.93
C ARG A 35 -16.77 21.44 -12.66
N ILE A 36 -15.72 20.77 -12.27
CA ILE A 36 -15.78 19.38 -11.81
C ILE A 36 -16.19 19.35 -10.33
N SER A 37 -16.95 18.34 -9.93
CA SER A 37 -17.33 18.15 -8.51
C SER A 37 -16.09 17.92 -7.66
N SER A 38 -16.11 18.39 -6.41
CA SER A 38 -15.06 18.09 -5.41
C SER A 38 -14.97 16.60 -5.09
N THR A 39 -16.06 15.85 -5.28
CA THR A 39 -16.10 14.40 -5.08
C THR A 39 -15.32 13.60 -6.13
N ILE A 40 -14.84 14.24 -7.19
CA ILE A 40 -14.05 13.55 -8.23
C ILE A 40 -12.76 12.91 -7.66
N THR A 41 -12.17 13.51 -6.63
CA THR A 41 -10.99 12.95 -5.97
C THR A 41 -11.32 11.66 -5.20
N GLU A 42 -12.53 11.55 -4.67
CA GLU A 42 -13.03 10.34 -4.01
C GLU A 42 -13.20 9.21 -5.04
N THR A 43 -13.79 9.53 -6.19
CA THR A 43 -13.94 8.58 -7.31
C THR A 43 -12.59 8.13 -7.87
N LEU A 44 -11.64 9.05 -8.06
CA LEU A 44 -10.29 8.72 -8.51
C LEU A 44 -9.57 7.80 -7.52
N SER A 45 -9.67 8.10 -6.20
CA SER A 45 -9.14 7.23 -5.14
C SER A 45 -9.81 5.85 -5.18
N ALA A 46 -11.15 5.80 -5.31
CA ALA A 46 -11.91 4.57 -5.29
C ALA A 46 -11.57 3.64 -6.45
N PHE A 47 -11.43 4.17 -7.66
CA PHE A 47 -11.00 3.39 -8.82
C PHE A 47 -9.56 2.90 -8.69
N SER A 48 -8.65 3.78 -8.25
CA SER A 48 -7.23 3.42 -8.07
C SER A 48 -7.01 2.34 -7.01
N ASN A 49 -7.79 2.33 -5.93
CA ASN A 49 -7.75 1.31 -4.88
C ASN A 49 -8.47 0.02 -5.27
N GLY A 50 -9.48 0.12 -6.16
CA GLY A 50 -10.23 -1.01 -6.68
C GLY A 50 -9.56 -1.66 -7.88
N ASN A 51 -10.37 -1.98 -8.89
CA ASN A 51 -9.96 -2.65 -10.13
C ASN A 51 -9.83 -1.68 -11.31
N GLY A 52 -9.57 -0.40 -11.05
CA GLY A 52 -9.66 0.63 -12.05
C GLY A 52 -11.09 1.00 -12.45
N GLY A 53 -11.23 1.81 -13.50
CA GLY A 53 -12.54 2.19 -14.01
C GLY A 53 -12.49 3.32 -15.02
N TYR A 54 -13.68 3.79 -15.35
CA TYR A 54 -13.90 4.82 -16.38
C TYR A 54 -14.65 6.01 -15.81
N ILE A 55 -14.27 7.20 -16.22
CA ILE A 55 -15.00 8.44 -15.90
C ILE A 55 -15.41 9.10 -17.20
N ILE A 56 -16.70 9.45 -17.33
CA ILE A 56 -17.23 10.19 -18.45
C ILE A 56 -17.76 11.53 -17.94
N LEU A 57 -17.20 12.63 -18.44
CA LEU A 57 -17.64 13.98 -18.09
C LEU A 57 -18.42 14.61 -19.21
N GLY A 58 -19.51 15.30 -18.86
CA GLY A 58 -20.33 16.01 -19.79
C GLY A 58 -21.62 15.30 -20.22
N LEU A 59 -22.02 14.27 -19.48
CA LEU A 59 -23.32 13.61 -19.63
C LEU A 59 -24.22 13.88 -18.44
N SER A 60 -25.53 13.98 -18.67
CA SER A 60 -26.56 14.06 -17.65
C SER A 60 -27.26 12.72 -17.48
N GLU A 61 -27.03 12.05 -16.35
CA GLU A 61 -27.74 10.82 -15.98
C GLU A 61 -29.26 11.05 -15.91
N LYS A 62 -29.68 12.17 -15.31
CA LYS A 62 -31.09 12.53 -15.17
C LYS A 62 -31.80 12.72 -16.49
N ALA A 63 -31.07 13.09 -17.54
CA ALA A 63 -31.60 13.23 -18.89
C ALA A 63 -31.37 11.98 -19.76
N GLY A 64 -31.10 10.80 -19.14
CA GLY A 64 -30.87 9.54 -19.83
C GLY A 64 -29.53 9.50 -20.56
N PHE A 65 -28.48 9.97 -19.90
CA PHE A 65 -27.09 9.98 -20.41
C PHE A 65 -26.94 10.72 -21.73
N THR A 66 -27.55 11.92 -21.81
CA THR A 66 -27.41 12.82 -22.96
C THR A 66 -26.32 13.85 -22.70
N PRO A 67 -25.66 14.36 -23.76
CA PRO A 67 -24.68 15.44 -23.65
C PRO A 67 -25.23 16.71 -23.00
N VAL A 68 -24.45 17.27 -22.10
CA VAL A 68 -24.80 18.51 -21.38
C VAL A 68 -24.53 19.73 -22.29
N GLU A 69 -25.54 20.56 -22.50
CA GLU A 69 -25.40 21.78 -23.30
C GLU A 69 -24.42 22.77 -22.65
N GLY A 70 -23.46 23.27 -23.46
CA GLY A 70 -22.43 24.19 -23.01
C GLY A 70 -21.30 23.53 -22.18
N PHE A 71 -21.12 22.24 -22.32
CA PHE A 71 -19.99 21.52 -21.74
C PHE A 71 -18.66 21.96 -22.38
N ASP A 72 -17.70 22.35 -21.56
CA ASP A 72 -16.33 22.72 -21.96
C ASP A 72 -15.37 21.57 -21.73
N ALA A 73 -15.17 20.72 -22.74
CA ALA A 73 -14.33 19.54 -22.66
C ALA A 73 -12.88 19.87 -22.29
N ARG A 74 -12.32 20.97 -22.85
CA ARG A 74 -10.93 21.36 -22.58
C ARG A 74 -10.74 21.79 -21.14
N ALA A 75 -11.61 22.64 -20.63
CA ALA A 75 -11.56 23.06 -19.23
C ALA A 75 -11.75 21.89 -18.26
N MET A 76 -12.61 20.93 -18.62
CA MET A 76 -12.86 19.76 -17.78
C MET A 76 -11.71 18.73 -17.82
N GLN A 77 -11.05 18.57 -18.95
CA GLN A 77 -9.84 17.76 -19.05
C GLN A 77 -8.72 18.32 -18.16
N GLU A 78 -8.51 19.64 -18.19
CA GLU A 78 -7.53 20.32 -17.34
C GLU A 78 -7.91 20.19 -15.84
N ALA A 79 -9.18 20.41 -15.51
CA ALA A 79 -9.66 20.28 -14.14
C ALA A 79 -9.53 18.84 -13.58
N LEU A 80 -9.76 17.82 -14.43
CA LEU A 80 -9.56 16.42 -14.03
C LEU A 80 -8.09 16.11 -13.80
N SER A 81 -7.19 16.59 -14.67
CA SER A 81 -5.75 16.45 -14.48
C SER A 81 -5.29 17.09 -13.17
N GLN A 82 -5.75 18.30 -12.84
CA GLN A 82 -5.46 18.97 -11.57
C GLN A 82 -6.04 18.22 -10.35
N ALA A 83 -7.19 17.55 -10.53
CA ALA A 83 -7.76 16.73 -9.46
C ALA A 83 -6.89 15.49 -9.16
N CYS A 84 -6.29 14.88 -10.18
CA CYS A 84 -5.38 13.75 -10.03
C CYS A 84 -4.13 14.09 -9.20
N GLU A 85 -3.63 15.33 -9.29
CA GLU A 85 -2.47 15.80 -8.52
C GLU A 85 -2.75 15.97 -7.02
N LYS A 86 -4.03 15.97 -6.62
CA LYS A 86 -4.45 16.06 -5.20
C LYS A 86 -4.46 14.72 -4.49
N LEU A 87 -4.04 13.66 -5.15
CA LEU A 87 -4.00 12.30 -4.63
C LEU A 87 -2.57 11.85 -4.34
N THR A 88 -2.42 10.99 -3.37
CA THR A 88 -1.16 10.32 -3.03
C THR A 88 -1.39 8.80 -3.05
N PRO A 89 -0.66 8.04 -3.87
CA PRO A 89 0.16 8.50 -5.00
C PRO A 89 -0.65 9.26 -6.05
N VAL A 90 0.01 10.10 -6.85
CA VAL A 90 -0.63 10.85 -7.93
C VAL A 90 -1.22 9.89 -8.95
N VAL A 91 -2.51 10.03 -9.25
CA VAL A 91 -3.19 9.23 -10.28
C VAL A 91 -2.84 9.75 -11.66
N ARG A 92 -2.54 8.87 -12.60
CA ARG A 92 -2.15 9.22 -13.98
C ARG A 92 -3.02 8.50 -15.00
N PRO A 93 -4.29 8.92 -15.15
CA PRO A 93 -5.22 8.31 -16.09
C PRO A 93 -4.87 8.69 -17.53
N VAL A 94 -5.34 7.88 -18.47
CA VAL A 94 -5.46 8.32 -19.85
C VAL A 94 -6.70 9.20 -19.96
N ILE A 95 -6.55 10.46 -20.37
CA ILE A 95 -7.65 11.41 -20.52
C ILE A 95 -7.74 11.81 -21.99
N VAL A 96 -8.87 11.53 -22.62
CA VAL A 96 -9.12 11.82 -24.04
C VAL A 96 -10.43 12.61 -24.21
N THR A 97 -10.51 13.36 -25.29
CA THR A 97 -11.76 14.01 -25.72
C THR A 97 -12.33 13.22 -26.88
N CYS A 98 -13.55 12.71 -26.70
CA CYS A 98 -14.25 11.88 -27.68
C CYS A 98 -15.52 12.53 -28.18
N PRO A 99 -15.79 12.52 -29.50
CA PRO A 99 -17.05 12.99 -30.06
C PRO A 99 -18.19 12.02 -29.73
N PHE A 100 -19.35 12.56 -29.33
CA PHE A 100 -20.54 11.79 -29.06
C PHE A 100 -21.81 12.66 -29.27
N GLU A 101 -22.74 12.21 -30.11
CA GLU A 101 -24.03 12.88 -30.39
C GLU A 101 -23.92 14.42 -30.67
N GLY A 102 -22.90 14.83 -31.42
CA GLY A 102 -22.68 16.22 -31.78
C GLY A 102 -21.97 17.06 -30.70
N ALA A 103 -21.60 16.49 -29.57
CA ALA A 103 -20.80 17.10 -28.53
C ALA A 103 -19.43 16.44 -28.41
N ASN A 104 -18.50 17.11 -27.70
CA ASN A 104 -17.23 16.52 -27.29
C ASN A 104 -17.27 16.24 -25.79
N LEU A 105 -17.13 14.98 -25.39
CA LEU A 105 -17.09 14.54 -24.01
C LEU A 105 -15.65 14.27 -23.55
N VAL A 106 -15.39 14.29 -22.25
CA VAL A 106 -14.11 13.84 -21.70
C VAL A 106 -14.27 12.42 -21.19
N PHE A 107 -13.41 11.53 -21.67
CA PHE A 107 -13.33 10.15 -21.26
C PHE A 107 -11.99 9.88 -20.57
N ALA A 108 -12.02 9.34 -19.37
CA ALA A 108 -10.82 9.01 -18.63
C ALA A 108 -10.81 7.52 -18.25
N VAL A 109 -9.64 6.90 -18.45
CA VAL A 109 -9.38 5.51 -18.07
C VAL A 109 -8.43 5.53 -16.89
N ILE A 110 -8.89 5.01 -15.76
CA ILE A 110 -8.13 4.93 -14.53
C ILE A 110 -7.71 3.48 -14.33
N ASP A 111 -6.42 3.23 -14.29
CA ASP A 111 -5.89 1.91 -13.99
C ASP A 111 -5.90 1.65 -12.47
N GLU A 112 -6.03 0.37 -12.10
CA GLU A 112 -5.79 -0.08 -10.76
C GLU A 112 -4.33 0.19 -10.36
N MET A 113 -4.09 0.75 -9.17
CA MET A 113 -2.74 0.88 -8.62
C MET A 113 -2.18 -0.47 -8.20
N LEU A 114 -0.87 -0.60 -8.33
CA LEU A 114 -0.16 -1.78 -7.85
C LEU A 114 -0.34 -1.91 -6.32
N PRO A 115 -0.38 -3.13 -5.77
CA PRO A 115 -0.55 -3.33 -4.32
C PRO A 115 0.42 -2.51 -3.46
N ARG A 116 1.68 -2.37 -3.90
CA ARG A 116 2.70 -1.58 -3.21
C ARG A 116 2.48 -0.06 -3.23
N GLU A 117 1.56 0.41 -4.05
CA GLU A 117 1.21 1.83 -4.21
C GLU A 117 -0.12 2.18 -3.52
N LYS A 118 -0.91 1.16 -3.13
CA LYS A 118 -2.15 1.33 -2.38
C LYS A 118 -1.84 1.56 -0.88
N PRO A 119 -2.67 2.33 -0.15
CA PRO A 119 -3.86 3.01 -0.63
C PRO A 119 -3.56 4.31 -1.38
N CYS A 120 -4.36 4.60 -2.42
CA CYS A 120 -4.46 5.91 -3.02
C CYS A 120 -5.44 6.76 -2.21
N PHE A 121 -5.03 7.94 -1.77
CA PHE A 121 -5.85 8.78 -0.89
C PHE A 121 -5.77 10.26 -1.24
N VAL A 122 -6.75 11.05 -0.79
CA VAL A 122 -6.74 12.50 -0.92
C VAL A 122 -5.65 13.08 -0.02
N SER A 123 -4.62 13.71 -0.61
CA SER A 123 -3.39 14.13 0.08
C SER A 123 -3.63 15.06 1.27
N SER A 124 -4.63 15.97 1.18
CA SER A 124 -4.94 16.93 2.24
C SER A 124 -5.62 16.31 3.47
N VAL A 125 -6.12 15.08 3.36
CA VAL A 125 -6.90 14.39 4.41
C VAL A 125 -6.11 13.25 5.04
N GLY A 126 -5.19 12.66 4.28
CA GLY A 126 -4.37 11.53 4.73
C GLY A 126 -5.00 10.16 4.44
N PRO A 127 -4.25 9.06 4.64
CA PRO A 127 -4.67 7.74 4.20
C PRO A 127 -5.93 7.21 4.89
N HIS A 128 -6.08 7.37 6.21
CA HIS A 128 -7.22 6.82 6.95
C HIS A 128 -8.53 7.58 6.69
N ASP A 129 -8.44 8.86 6.33
CA ASP A 129 -9.62 9.69 6.10
C ASP A 129 -9.86 10.01 4.63
N GLY A 130 -8.86 9.81 3.79
CA GLY A 130 -8.89 10.16 2.36
C GLY A 130 -8.90 8.97 1.41
N SER A 131 -8.90 7.73 1.89
CA SER A 131 -8.96 6.53 1.04
C SER A 131 -10.39 6.08 0.79
N TYR A 132 -10.70 5.81 -0.47
CA TYR A 132 -12.03 5.38 -0.90
C TYR A 132 -11.93 4.07 -1.69
N ILE A 133 -13.03 3.32 -1.70
CA ILE A 133 -13.25 2.11 -2.48
C ILE A 133 -14.63 2.15 -3.12
N ARG A 134 -14.76 1.64 -4.34
CA ARG A 134 -16.03 1.62 -5.03
C ARG A 134 -16.80 0.35 -4.73
N THR A 135 -18.05 0.52 -4.29
CA THR A 135 -18.99 -0.57 -4.02
C THR A 135 -20.33 -0.28 -4.71
N GLY A 136 -20.67 -1.09 -5.70
CA GLY A 136 -21.84 -0.83 -6.54
C GLY A 136 -21.63 0.43 -7.40
N ASP A 137 -22.53 1.39 -7.27
CA ASP A 137 -22.52 2.68 -7.97
C ASP A 137 -21.94 3.83 -7.14
N GLY A 138 -21.44 3.56 -5.93
CA GLY A 138 -21.00 4.60 -4.99
C GLY A 138 -19.58 4.45 -4.48
N ASP A 139 -18.95 5.60 -4.21
CA ASP A 139 -17.64 5.67 -3.57
C ASP A 139 -17.83 5.66 -2.06
N ARG A 140 -17.18 4.71 -1.37
CA ARG A 140 -17.22 4.57 0.09
C ARG A 140 -15.85 4.77 0.68
N LYS A 141 -15.81 5.49 1.79
CA LYS A 141 -14.61 5.62 2.59
C LYS A 141 -14.18 4.25 3.11
N MET A 142 -12.90 3.94 2.97
CA MET A 142 -12.32 2.72 3.53
C MET A 142 -12.29 2.79 5.05
N THR A 143 -12.46 1.64 5.70
CA THR A 143 -12.26 1.51 7.15
C THR A 143 -10.78 1.59 7.49
N SER A 144 -10.45 2.00 8.73
CA SER A 144 -9.06 2.02 9.20
C SER A 144 -8.38 0.66 9.05
N TYR A 145 -9.11 -0.43 9.30
CA TYR A 145 -8.59 -1.78 9.13
C TYR A 145 -8.19 -2.10 7.68
N GLU A 146 -9.00 -1.70 6.69
CA GLU A 146 -8.69 -1.90 5.27
C GLU A 146 -7.47 -1.07 4.85
N VAL A 147 -7.38 0.17 5.34
CA VAL A 147 -6.23 1.05 5.08
C VAL A 147 -4.96 0.47 5.70
N ASP A 148 -5.00 0.04 6.97
CA ASP A 148 -3.85 -0.55 7.65
C ASP A 148 -3.36 -1.80 6.91
N ARG A 149 -4.27 -2.64 6.43
CA ARG A 149 -3.90 -3.81 5.61
C ARG A 149 -3.18 -3.43 4.32
N LEU A 150 -3.67 -2.41 3.60
CA LEU A 150 -3.01 -1.96 2.37
C LEU A 150 -1.62 -1.34 2.66
N LEU A 151 -1.48 -0.62 3.77
CA LEU A 151 -0.20 -0.09 4.21
C LEU A 151 0.79 -1.20 4.59
N ASP A 152 0.33 -2.25 5.23
CA ASP A 152 1.14 -3.44 5.55
C ASP A 152 1.56 -4.17 4.27
N GLU A 153 0.68 -4.25 3.27
CA GLU A 153 0.96 -4.89 1.97
C GLU A 153 1.93 -4.10 1.08
N GLN A 154 2.16 -2.80 1.34
CA GLN A 154 3.18 -2.00 0.63
C GLN A 154 4.60 -2.53 0.84
N ARG A 155 4.85 -3.16 1.97
CA ARG A 155 6.14 -3.76 2.34
C ARG A 155 5.96 -5.26 2.42
N GLN A 156 7.04 -5.99 2.13
CA GLN A 156 7.03 -7.41 2.48
C GLN A 156 6.86 -7.50 4.00
N PRO A 157 5.81 -8.16 4.52
CA PRO A 157 5.62 -8.28 5.95
C PRO A 157 6.84 -8.94 6.59
N GLU A 158 7.42 -8.29 7.56
CA GLU A 158 8.57 -8.79 8.32
C GLU A 158 8.15 -9.35 9.68
N HIS A 159 6.88 -9.70 9.85
CA HIS A 159 6.34 -10.19 11.12
C HIS A 159 7.02 -11.48 11.58
N ASP A 160 7.41 -12.32 10.63
CA ASP A 160 8.10 -13.58 10.87
C ASP A 160 9.51 -13.42 11.45
N ILE A 161 10.21 -12.34 11.02
CA ILE A 161 11.55 -12.02 11.52
C ILE A 161 11.54 -11.04 12.71
N ALA A 162 10.35 -10.64 13.18
CA ALA A 162 10.21 -9.83 14.37
C ALA A 162 10.78 -10.60 15.59
N VAL A 163 11.62 -9.91 16.38
CA VAL A 163 12.15 -10.47 17.61
C VAL A 163 11.07 -10.61 18.66
N VAL A 164 11.05 -11.71 19.40
CA VAL A 164 10.20 -11.88 20.58
C VAL A 164 11.04 -11.49 21.80
N PRO A 165 10.79 -10.32 22.41
CA PRO A 165 11.70 -9.73 23.39
C PRO A 165 11.90 -10.57 24.65
N GLU A 166 10.88 -11.32 25.07
CA GLU A 166 10.90 -12.17 26.25
C GLU A 166 11.56 -13.54 26.00
N ALA A 167 11.77 -13.90 24.71
CA ALA A 167 12.35 -15.17 24.34
C ALA A 167 13.88 -15.14 24.43
N THR A 168 14.46 -16.25 24.82
CA THR A 168 15.91 -16.47 24.92
C THR A 168 16.32 -17.70 24.11
N LEU A 169 17.61 -17.93 23.97
CA LEU A 169 18.14 -19.16 23.33
C LEU A 169 17.66 -20.43 24.02
N ASP A 170 17.40 -20.38 25.33
CA ASP A 170 16.92 -21.53 26.11
C ASP A 170 15.49 -21.97 25.74
N ASP A 171 14.72 -21.05 25.10
CA ASP A 171 13.39 -21.36 24.61
C ASP A 171 13.41 -22.14 23.27
N LEU A 172 14.58 -22.26 22.63
CA LEU A 172 14.78 -23.10 21.46
C LEU A 172 15.06 -24.57 21.83
N ASN A 173 14.60 -25.50 21.00
CA ASN A 173 14.87 -26.91 21.15
C ASN A 173 16.20 -27.25 20.44
N PRO A 174 17.28 -27.61 21.18
CA PRO A 174 18.59 -27.83 20.58
C PRO A 174 18.60 -28.98 19.59
N THR A 175 17.78 -30.01 19.79
CA THR A 175 17.68 -31.13 18.85
C THR A 175 17.07 -30.72 17.52
N LEU A 176 16.01 -29.90 17.57
CA LEU A 176 15.37 -29.37 16.34
C LEU A 176 16.28 -28.37 15.64
N VAL A 177 16.96 -27.49 16.39
CA VAL A 177 17.95 -26.58 15.83
C VAL A 177 19.04 -27.34 15.10
N HIS A 178 19.67 -28.32 15.77
CA HIS A 178 20.73 -29.13 15.16
C HIS A 178 20.24 -29.84 13.88
N ALA A 179 19.10 -30.51 13.96
CA ALA A 179 18.52 -31.20 12.78
C ALA A 179 18.26 -30.28 11.61
N LEU A 180 17.76 -29.06 11.87
CA LEU A 180 17.52 -28.06 10.83
C LEU A 180 18.84 -27.58 10.20
N LEU A 181 19.85 -27.26 11.04
CA LEU A 181 21.12 -26.76 10.54
C LEU A 181 21.87 -27.82 9.71
N GLU A 182 21.85 -29.09 10.12
CA GLU A 182 22.42 -30.18 9.33
C GLU A 182 21.69 -30.35 8.00
N CYS A 183 20.36 -30.29 8.01
CA CYS A 183 19.58 -30.38 6.79
C CYS A 183 19.91 -29.23 5.80
N GLU A 184 20.12 -28.01 6.30
CA GLU A 184 20.49 -26.87 5.48
C GLU A 184 21.94 -26.93 4.99
N ARG A 185 22.87 -27.48 5.78
CA ARG A 185 24.24 -27.77 5.33
C ARG A 185 24.27 -28.76 4.18
N ASP A 186 23.47 -29.84 4.29
CA ASP A 186 23.39 -30.87 3.25
C ASP A 186 22.77 -30.33 1.95
N ARG A 187 21.73 -29.48 2.06
CA ARG A 187 21.05 -28.89 0.91
C ARG A 187 21.84 -27.78 0.23
N HIS A 188 22.57 -26.99 1.01
CA HIS A 188 23.26 -25.80 0.55
C HIS A 188 24.73 -25.76 1.01
N PRO A 189 25.54 -26.79 0.67
CA PRO A 189 26.92 -26.89 1.17
C PRO A 189 27.79 -25.70 0.75
N HIS A 190 27.53 -25.10 -0.41
CA HIS A 190 28.30 -23.93 -0.86
C HIS A 190 28.07 -22.66 -0.02
N VAL A 191 26.97 -22.62 0.75
CA VAL A 191 26.62 -21.48 1.59
C VAL A 191 27.01 -21.71 3.04
N PHE A 192 26.77 -22.93 3.55
CA PHE A 192 26.78 -23.22 4.98
C PHE A 192 27.89 -24.15 5.47
N ALA A 193 28.73 -24.75 4.58
CA ALA A 193 29.74 -25.73 4.99
C ALA A 193 30.70 -25.21 6.07
N GLU A 194 31.12 -23.93 5.96
CA GLU A 194 32.08 -23.31 6.89
C GLU A 194 31.43 -22.35 7.90
N ARG A 195 30.10 -22.26 7.91
CA ARG A 195 29.35 -21.37 8.80
C ARG A 195 29.21 -21.97 10.20
N SER A 196 29.42 -21.16 11.23
CA SER A 196 29.07 -21.56 12.59
C SER A 196 27.56 -21.72 12.77
N ASP A 197 27.14 -22.54 13.75
CA ASP A 197 25.70 -22.71 14.07
C ASP A 197 25.03 -21.37 14.39
N MET A 198 25.75 -20.50 15.11
CA MET A 198 25.23 -19.17 15.45
C MET A 198 25.04 -18.29 14.21
N ASP A 199 26.00 -18.29 13.30
CA ASP A 199 25.88 -17.52 12.05
C ASP A 199 24.77 -18.08 11.17
N MET A 200 24.64 -19.39 11.09
CA MET A 200 23.53 -20.04 10.36
C MET A 200 22.16 -19.66 10.96
N MET A 201 22.02 -19.66 12.28
CA MET A 201 20.76 -19.25 12.92
C MET A 201 20.42 -17.78 12.62
N LEU A 202 21.42 -16.91 12.50
CA LEU A 202 21.24 -15.51 12.09
C LEU A 202 20.88 -15.39 10.59
N ASP A 203 21.60 -16.12 9.73
CA ASP A 203 21.38 -16.12 8.28
C ASP A 203 19.98 -16.68 7.94
N LEU A 204 19.55 -17.74 8.62
CA LEU A 204 18.22 -18.36 8.47
C LEU A 204 17.10 -17.60 9.20
N ARG A 205 17.42 -16.46 9.81
CA ARG A 205 16.45 -15.64 10.56
C ARG A 205 15.77 -16.34 11.72
N ILE A 206 16.36 -17.41 12.25
CA ILE A 206 15.94 -18.04 13.52
C ILE A 206 16.20 -17.07 14.67
N LEU A 207 17.33 -16.37 14.58
CA LEU A 207 17.76 -15.33 15.52
C LEU A 207 17.92 -13.99 14.80
N ARG A 208 17.75 -12.90 15.56
CA ARG A 208 18.10 -11.54 15.13
C ARG A 208 18.86 -10.84 16.27
N ARG A 209 19.87 -10.03 15.91
CA ARG A 209 20.59 -9.21 16.88
C ARG A 209 19.79 -7.96 17.20
N MET A 210 19.59 -7.66 18.47
CA MET A 210 18.97 -6.42 18.93
C MET A 210 20.06 -5.41 19.26
N PRO A 211 19.95 -4.13 18.84
CA PRO A 211 20.84 -3.08 19.31
C PRO A 211 20.71 -2.96 20.83
N THR A 212 21.84 -2.92 21.53
CA THR A 212 21.88 -2.64 22.97
C THR A 212 21.49 -1.17 23.19
N GLY A 213 20.31 -0.92 23.78
CA GLY A 213 19.88 0.45 24.11
C GLY A 213 18.41 0.77 23.93
N HIS A 214 17.58 -0.19 23.53
CA HIS A 214 16.13 0.01 23.60
C HIS A 214 15.61 -0.56 24.92
N PRO A 215 14.99 0.28 25.80
CA PRO A 215 14.20 -0.26 26.88
C PRO A 215 13.09 -1.13 26.31
N ALA A 216 12.81 -2.25 26.95
CA ALA A 216 11.70 -3.15 26.65
C ALA A 216 10.36 -2.45 27.00
N ASP A 217 10.01 -1.37 26.29
CA ASP A 217 8.74 -0.68 26.42
C ASP A 217 8.42 0.06 25.10
N ASP A 218 8.03 -0.72 24.11
CA ASP A 218 7.17 -0.23 23.04
C ASP A 218 6.06 -1.27 22.84
N THR A 219 5.14 -1.23 23.81
CA THR A 219 3.74 -1.58 23.57
C THR A 219 3.33 -0.89 22.27
N VAL A 220 2.79 -1.69 21.36
CA VAL A 220 2.08 -1.27 20.17
C VAL A 220 1.17 -0.10 20.54
N LYS A 221 1.70 1.12 20.46
CA LYS A 221 0.89 2.33 20.42
C LYS A 221 0.52 2.53 18.96
N HIS A 222 -0.75 2.35 18.69
CA HIS A 222 -1.40 2.86 17.51
C HIS A 222 -0.88 4.28 17.24
N ALA A 223 -0.42 4.49 16.00
CA ALA A 223 -0.02 5.80 15.50
C ALA A 223 -1.25 6.72 15.41
N ALA A 224 -1.52 7.40 16.50
CA ALA A 224 -2.37 8.57 16.56
C ALA A 224 -1.56 9.59 17.33
N ASP A 225 -0.78 10.40 16.60
CA ASP A 225 -0.35 11.76 16.92
C ASP A 225 0.86 12.11 16.03
N CYS A 226 0.58 12.51 14.79
CA CYS A 226 1.51 13.32 14.01
C CYS A 226 0.98 14.77 14.05
N ASP A 227 1.53 15.57 14.91
CA ASP A 227 1.32 17.01 14.97
C ASP A 227 2.05 17.69 13.78
N PRO A 228 1.37 18.46 12.92
CA PRO A 228 2.01 19.17 11.81
C PRO A 228 2.35 20.60 12.20
N ALA A 229 3.42 20.83 12.94
CA ALA A 229 3.98 22.18 13.06
C ALA A 229 5.44 22.14 13.54
N GLY A 230 6.37 22.39 12.62
CA GLY A 230 7.78 22.53 12.97
C GLY A 230 8.65 22.84 11.76
N ILE A 231 8.39 23.96 11.07
CA ILE A 231 9.37 24.55 10.17
C ILE A 231 10.39 25.30 11.05
N ALA A 232 11.60 24.79 11.14
CA ALA A 232 12.74 25.55 11.62
C ALA A 232 13.90 25.44 10.62
N SER A 233 14.34 26.61 10.24
CA SER A 233 15.43 27.00 9.36
C SER A 233 16.73 26.21 9.57
N ARG A 234 17.33 25.82 8.44
CA ARG A 234 18.71 25.37 8.36
C ARG A 234 19.61 26.61 8.33
N GLU A 235 20.55 26.67 9.24
CA GLU A 235 21.80 27.42 9.09
C GLU A 235 22.90 26.43 8.70
N ASP A 236 23.66 26.84 7.67
CA ASP A 236 24.89 26.19 7.20
C ASP A 236 25.97 26.28 8.28
N ASP A 237 26.63 25.16 8.56
CA ASP A 237 28.03 25.19 8.95
C ASP A 237 28.76 23.95 8.42
N THR A 238 29.67 24.24 7.50
CA THR A 238 30.69 23.33 6.99
C THR A 238 31.76 23.14 8.05
N ASP A 239 31.99 21.91 8.50
CA ASP A 239 33.32 21.54 8.97
C ASP A 239 33.66 20.10 8.55
N ILE A 240 34.84 20.02 7.83
CA ILE A 240 35.41 18.79 7.31
C ILE A 240 36.37 18.28 8.38
N GLY A 241 35.98 17.23 9.08
CA GLY A 241 36.86 16.49 9.98
C GLY A 241 36.82 15.01 9.63
N ALA A 242 37.87 14.53 8.99
CA ALA A 242 38.14 13.11 8.80
C ALA A 242 38.50 12.49 10.16
N ASP A 243 37.65 11.55 10.60
CA ASP A 243 38.03 10.55 11.61
C ASP A 243 37.53 9.19 11.19
N THR A 244 38.43 8.45 10.54
CA THR A 244 38.44 7.00 10.38
C THR A 244 38.88 6.42 11.72
N ASP A 245 37.94 5.99 12.61
CA ASP A 245 38.21 5.00 13.68
C ASP A 245 36.99 4.75 14.59
N THR A 246 35.73 4.81 14.08
CA THR A 246 34.55 4.58 14.94
C THR A 246 33.69 3.37 14.56
N ASP A 247 34.11 2.58 13.56
CA ASP A 247 33.31 1.42 13.11
C ASP A 247 33.52 0.13 13.91
N GLU A 248 34.49 0.09 14.83
CA GLU A 248 34.80 -1.11 15.61
C GLU A 248 34.21 -1.09 17.04
N GLU A 249 33.91 0.07 17.59
CA GLU A 249 33.34 0.20 18.95
C GLU A 249 31.81 0.07 19.00
N THR A 250 31.10 0.22 17.89
CA THR A 250 29.63 0.08 17.84
C THR A 250 29.18 -1.39 17.65
N ARG A 251 30.11 -2.33 17.58
CA ARG A 251 29.86 -3.79 17.64
C ARG A 251 29.61 -4.31 19.06
N ILE A 252 29.44 -3.44 20.03
CA ILE A 252 29.21 -3.82 21.42
C ILE A 252 27.87 -4.56 21.56
N ALA A 253 28.01 -5.89 21.65
CA ALA A 253 27.12 -6.81 22.36
C ALA A 253 25.60 -6.70 22.09
N SER A 254 25.19 -6.74 20.85
CA SER A 254 23.80 -7.04 20.53
C SER A 254 23.52 -8.53 20.83
N VAL A 255 22.73 -8.81 21.88
CA VAL A 255 22.37 -10.18 22.26
C VAL A 255 21.43 -10.75 21.19
N PRO A 256 21.77 -11.90 20.55
CA PRO A 256 20.85 -12.52 19.61
C PRO A 256 19.63 -13.08 20.35
N ARG A 257 18.44 -12.81 19.79
CA ARG A 257 17.17 -13.28 20.35
C ARG A 257 16.36 -14.00 19.27
N PRO A 258 15.53 -14.97 19.69
CA PRO A 258 14.65 -15.69 18.78
C PRO A 258 13.67 -14.74 18.06
N THR A 259 13.46 -15.01 16.79
CA THR A 259 12.38 -14.41 16.01
C THR A 259 11.10 -15.18 16.17
N LEU A 260 9.98 -14.62 15.71
CA LEU A 260 8.71 -15.35 15.65
C LEU A 260 8.85 -16.64 14.83
N ALA A 261 9.43 -16.56 13.62
CA ALA A 261 9.68 -17.74 12.79
C ALA A 261 10.57 -18.77 13.49
N GLY A 262 11.65 -18.31 14.14
CA GLY A 262 12.53 -19.20 14.90
C GLY A 262 11.81 -19.96 16.01
N LEU A 263 10.98 -19.27 16.79
CA LEU A 263 10.17 -19.91 17.84
C LEU A 263 9.13 -20.89 17.29
N LEU A 264 8.49 -20.55 16.17
CA LEU A 264 7.49 -21.42 15.54
C LEU A 264 8.14 -22.67 14.92
N ALA A 265 9.34 -22.54 14.33
CA ALA A 265 10.03 -23.63 13.67
C ALA A 265 10.75 -24.58 14.64
N VAL A 266 11.49 -24.03 15.61
CA VAL A 266 12.40 -24.79 16.47
C VAL A 266 12.25 -24.46 17.96
N GLY A 267 11.20 -23.76 18.37
CA GLY A 267 10.92 -23.47 19.79
C GLY A 267 10.50 -24.72 20.58
N ARG A 268 10.80 -24.74 21.87
CA ARG A 268 10.37 -25.83 22.79
C ARG A 268 8.86 -25.75 23.05
N TYR A 269 8.37 -24.54 23.28
CA TYR A 269 6.97 -24.30 23.64
C TYR A 269 6.54 -22.89 23.20
N PRO A 270 6.25 -22.69 21.88
CA PRO A 270 5.87 -21.36 21.36
C PRO A 270 4.64 -20.76 22.04
N GLN A 271 3.70 -21.58 22.51
CA GLN A 271 2.49 -21.13 23.21
C GLN A 271 2.77 -20.38 24.51
N LYS A 272 3.99 -20.48 25.08
CA LYS A 272 4.44 -19.66 26.22
C LYS A 272 4.31 -18.17 25.89
N PHE A 273 4.65 -17.80 24.64
CA PHE A 273 4.63 -16.42 24.13
C PHE A 273 3.33 -16.11 23.39
N PHE A 274 2.73 -17.12 22.78
CA PHE A 274 1.52 -17.00 21.96
C PHE A 274 0.42 -17.97 22.44
N PRO A 275 -0.27 -17.68 23.56
CA PRO A 275 -1.20 -18.65 24.19
C PRO A 275 -2.37 -19.07 23.29
N ARG A 276 -2.70 -18.27 22.27
CA ARG A 276 -3.76 -18.55 21.30
C ARG A 276 -3.26 -19.16 19.99
N LEU A 277 -1.98 -19.53 19.92
CA LEU A 277 -1.42 -20.15 18.72
C LEU A 277 -2.03 -21.52 18.50
N ASN A 278 -2.82 -21.65 17.44
CA ASN A 278 -3.36 -22.92 16.97
C ASN A 278 -2.87 -23.16 15.53
N VAL A 279 -2.34 -24.35 15.28
CA VAL A 279 -1.98 -24.80 13.93
C VAL A 279 -3.05 -25.78 13.46
N THR A 280 -3.79 -25.44 12.43
CA THR A 280 -4.78 -26.32 11.81
C THR A 280 -4.22 -26.81 10.48
N ILE A 281 -4.09 -28.13 10.33
CA ILE A 281 -3.70 -28.76 9.06
C ILE A 281 -4.96 -29.39 8.48
N ALA A 282 -5.41 -28.90 7.32
CA ALA A 282 -6.43 -29.57 6.53
C ALA A 282 -5.73 -30.56 5.57
N VAL A 283 -6.12 -31.83 5.63
CA VAL A 283 -5.64 -32.93 4.76
C VAL A 283 -6.67 -33.18 3.67
#